data_658a6168552c6cf8b74e0008570f82f8
#
_entry.id   658a6168552c6cf8b74e0008570f82f8
#
_cell.length_a   1.000
_cell.length_b   1.000
_cell.length_c   1.000
_cell.angle_alpha   90.00
_cell.angle_beta   90.00
_cell.angle_gamma   90.00
#
_symmetry.space_group_name_H-M   'P 1'
#
loop_
_entity.id
_entity.type
_entity.pdbx_description
1 polymer ?
#
loop_
_entity_poly.entity_id
_entity_poly.type
_entity_poly.pdbx_seq_one_letter_code
_entity_poly.pdbx_strand_id
1 'polypeptide(L)'
;MNLGIIGTNFISDRLIEACADLSQITIYSIYSRKMTTGTEFGAKYGVTRVFDDLEAFLSDPELDAVYIASPNYCHCSQTIAALNHGKHVLVEKPAASNKTELNQMIAAAEKNHVVLMEAMRSAYIPGYQWVREQLPKLGKIRSAQFQYCQYSSRYDKFKEGVVLNAFNPELSNAAVMDIGVYALYLFLMLFGKPETVQASAVILHNGMEGAGTALLGYKDMVGTVIWSKITEGIGPSVIQGENGSIAIDHISQFPAARMILRNGEMAEYVNNGPANNMCFEAEIFADLVAKKTVDRTFDSSYILKDTILCFDVMDEVRRQTGIVFPADK
;
A
#
# COMPACT_ATOMS: atom_id res chain seq x y z
N MET A 1 -5.52 -22.02 0.62
CA MET A 1 -6.10 -20.95 1.44
C MET A 1 -7.35 -20.42 0.74
N ASN A 2 -8.48 -20.46 1.41
CA ASN A 2 -9.76 -19.88 0.94
C ASN A 2 -9.80 -18.39 1.26
N LEU A 3 -9.70 -17.56 0.22
CA LEU A 3 -9.65 -16.10 0.35
C LEU A 3 -11.02 -15.49 0.05
N GLY A 4 -11.57 -14.74 1.00
CA GLY A 4 -12.77 -13.92 0.82
C GLY A 4 -12.41 -12.51 0.39
N ILE A 5 -13.26 -11.89 -0.42
CA ILE A 5 -13.05 -10.54 -0.95
C ILE A 5 -14.07 -9.58 -0.35
N ILE A 6 -13.62 -8.51 0.28
CA ILE A 6 -14.43 -7.37 0.72
C ILE A 6 -14.19 -6.19 -0.22
N GLY A 7 -15.23 -5.81 -0.97
CA GLY A 7 -15.16 -4.76 -1.99
C GLY A 7 -15.22 -5.32 -3.41
N THR A 8 -15.94 -4.62 -4.28
CA THR A 8 -16.24 -5.05 -5.65
C THR A 8 -15.79 -4.01 -6.68
N ASN A 9 -14.65 -3.37 -6.42
CA ASN A 9 -14.07 -2.35 -7.29
C ASN A 9 -12.93 -2.91 -8.15
N PHE A 10 -12.38 -2.07 -9.03
CA PHE A 10 -11.34 -2.45 -9.98
C PHE A 10 -10.06 -3.03 -9.34
N ILE A 11 -9.74 -2.68 -8.08
CA ILE A 11 -8.54 -3.22 -7.43
C ILE A 11 -8.78 -4.66 -6.97
N SER A 12 -10.02 -5.00 -6.61
CA SER A 12 -10.44 -6.38 -6.34
C SER A 12 -10.40 -7.24 -7.62
N ASP A 13 -10.84 -6.68 -8.77
CA ASP A 13 -10.67 -7.36 -10.08
C ASP A 13 -9.18 -7.69 -10.29
N ARG A 14 -8.28 -6.72 -10.09
CA ARG A 14 -6.84 -6.90 -10.28
C ARG A 14 -6.22 -7.94 -9.34
N LEU A 15 -6.62 -7.97 -8.06
CA LEU A 15 -6.08 -8.98 -7.14
C LEU A 15 -6.54 -10.39 -7.56
N ILE A 16 -7.81 -10.56 -7.89
CA ILE A 16 -8.34 -11.86 -8.33
C ILE A 16 -7.58 -12.36 -9.57
N GLU A 17 -7.38 -11.47 -10.55
CA GLU A 17 -6.57 -11.77 -11.74
C GLU A 17 -5.11 -12.12 -11.38
N ALA A 18 -4.51 -11.44 -10.42
CA ALA A 18 -3.15 -11.71 -9.95
C ALA A 18 -3.03 -13.06 -9.23
N CYS A 19 -4.12 -13.52 -8.60
CA CYS A 19 -4.17 -14.83 -7.92
C CYS A 19 -4.44 -16.01 -8.87
N ALA A 20 -4.79 -15.78 -10.14
CA ALA A 20 -5.20 -16.85 -11.04
C ALA A 20 -4.17 -17.96 -11.24
N ASP A 21 -2.88 -17.61 -11.22
CA ASP A 21 -1.76 -18.54 -11.36
C ASP A 21 -1.19 -19.02 -10.01
N LEU A 22 -1.76 -18.58 -8.87
CA LEU A 22 -1.30 -18.94 -7.53
C LEU A 22 -2.12 -20.11 -6.97
N SER A 23 -1.63 -21.32 -7.12
CA SER A 23 -2.34 -22.56 -6.72
C SER A 23 -2.64 -22.63 -5.20
N GLN A 24 -1.94 -21.85 -4.37
CA GLN A 24 -2.14 -21.80 -2.91
C GLN A 24 -3.32 -20.90 -2.50
N ILE A 25 -3.93 -20.14 -3.43
CA ILE A 25 -5.07 -19.23 -3.16
C ILE A 25 -6.28 -19.66 -3.98
N THR A 26 -7.42 -19.81 -3.30
CA THR A 26 -8.73 -19.99 -3.93
C THR A 26 -9.61 -18.80 -3.60
N ILE A 27 -10.11 -18.08 -4.60
CA ILE A 27 -11.11 -17.03 -4.37
C ILE A 27 -12.42 -17.73 -4.01
N TYR A 28 -12.76 -17.68 -2.74
CA TYR A 28 -13.78 -18.54 -2.14
C TYR A 28 -15.14 -17.87 -2.00
N SER A 29 -15.16 -16.61 -1.54
CA SER A 29 -16.41 -15.90 -1.27
C SER A 29 -16.24 -14.39 -1.45
N ILE A 30 -17.37 -13.70 -1.61
CA ILE A 30 -17.42 -12.25 -1.82
C ILE A 30 -18.39 -11.64 -0.83
N TYR A 31 -17.97 -10.57 -0.16
CA TYR A 31 -18.84 -9.69 0.61
C TYR A 31 -19.05 -8.38 -0.13
N SER A 32 -20.30 -7.98 -0.25
CA SER A 32 -20.74 -6.67 -0.76
C SER A 32 -21.95 -6.18 0.01
N ARG A 33 -22.01 -4.90 0.36
CA ARG A 33 -23.18 -4.27 1.03
C ARG A 33 -24.52 -4.44 0.28
N LYS A 34 -24.46 -4.87 -0.98
CA LYS A 34 -25.63 -5.17 -1.81
C LYS A 34 -25.44 -6.54 -2.44
N MET A 35 -26.35 -7.46 -2.18
CA MET A 35 -26.32 -8.81 -2.74
C MET A 35 -26.21 -8.79 -4.27
N THR A 36 -26.95 -7.92 -4.94
CA THR A 36 -26.93 -7.80 -6.42
C THR A 36 -25.53 -7.45 -6.94
N THR A 37 -24.89 -6.45 -6.35
CA THR A 37 -23.53 -6.04 -6.75
C THR A 37 -22.50 -7.15 -6.48
N GLY A 38 -22.62 -7.84 -5.34
CA GLY A 38 -21.76 -8.97 -4.99
C GLY A 38 -21.93 -10.13 -5.97
N THR A 39 -23.18 -10.47 -6.32
CA THR A 39 -23.49 -11.55 -7.26
C THR A 39 -22.98 -11.24 -8.67
N GLU A 40 -23.20 -10.02 -9.17
CA GLU A 40 -22.67 -9.58 -10.46
C GLU A 40 -21.13 -9.64 -10.52
N PHE A 41 -20.49 -9.22 -9.43
CA PHE A 41 -19.05 -9.25 -9.31
C PHE A 41 -18.53 -10.71 -9.27
N GLY A 42 -19.13 -11.57 -8.42
CA GLY A 42 -18.75 -12.97 -8.27
C GLY A 42 -18.91 -13.77 -9.55
N ALA A 43 -19.96 -13.49 -10.34
CA ALA A 43 -20.23 -14.16 -11.61
C ALA A 43 -19.08 -14.02 -12.63
N LYS A 44 -18.30 -12.91 -12.58
CA LYS A 44 -17.13 -12.72 -13.46
C LYS A 44 -16.06 -13.79 -13.24
N TYR A 45 -15.98 -14.33 -12.03
CA TYR A 45 -14.90 -15.23 -11.56
C TYR A 45 -15.41 -16.62 -11.18
N GLY A 46 -16.69 -16.90 -11.43
CA GLY A 46 -17.31 -18.18 -11.07
C GLY A 46 -17.52 -18.37 -9.56
N VAL A 47 -17.44 -17.29 -8.77
CA VAL A 47 -17.68 -17.32 -7.32
C VAL A 47 -19.17 -17.13 -7.05
N THR A 48 -19.81 -18.18 -6.55
CA THR A 48 -21.27 -18.20 -6.26
C THR A 48 -21.57 -17.90 -4.78
N ARG A 49 -20.53 -17.95 -3.93
CA ARG A 49 -20.67 -17.74 -2.49
C ARG A 49 -20.57 -16.24 -2.18
N VAL A 50 -21.73 -15.60 -2.06
CA VAL A 50 -21.87 -14.14 -1.91
C VAL A 50 -22.65 -13.83 -0.65
N PHE A 51 -22.21 -12.81 0.09
CA PHE A 51 -22.81 -12.34 1.34
C PHE A 51 -23.05 -10.83 1.29
N ASP A 52 -24.12 -10.35 1.89
CA ASP A 52 -24.40 -8.94 2.16
C ASP A 52 -24.47 -8.61 3.65
N ASP A 53 -24.33 -9.63 4.49
CA ASP A 53 -24.10 -9.52 5.93
C ASP A 53 -22.63 -9.86 6.24
N LEU A 54 -21.92 -8.93 6.87
CA LEU A 54 -20.47 -9.07 7.18
C LEU A 54 -20.24 -10.15 8.24
N GLU A 55 -21.12 -10.24 9.23
CA GLU A 55 -21.00 -11.22 10.31
C GLU A 55 -21.17 -12.64 9.77
N ALA A 56 -22.17 -12.87 8.92
CA ALA A 56 -22.38 -14.16 8.27
C ALA A 56 -21.19 -14.53 7.36
N PHE A 57 -20.62 -13.57 6.63
CA PHE A 57 -19.43 -13.77 5.81
C PHE A 57 -18.21 -14.19 6.64
N LEU A 58 -17.93 -13.49 7.75
CA LEU A 58 -16.77 -13.75 8.60
C LEU A 58 -16.93 -15.01 9.47
N SER A 59 -18.16 -15.40 9.77
CA SER A 59 -18.48 -16.61 10.54
C SER A 59 -18.37 -17.91 9.73
N ASP A 60 -18.14 -17.82 8.41
CA ASP A 60 -17.97 -19.01 7.57
C ASP A 60 -16.71 -19.80 7.99
N PRO A 61 -16.87 -21.08 8.42
CA PRO A 61 -15.74 -21.88 8.92
C PRO A 61 -14.72 -22.27 7.85
N GLU A 62 -15.13 -22.27 6.55
CA GLU A 62 -14.25 -22.61 5.44
C GLU A 62 -13.44 -21.38 4.92
N LEU A 63 -13.72 -20.19 5.43
CA LEU A 63 -13.01 -18.98 5.10
C LEU A 63 -11.72 -18.90 5.94
N ASP A 64 -10.55 -18.86 5.29
CA ASP A 64 -9.25 -18.77 5.98
C ASP A 64 -8.78 -17.32 6.13
N ALA A 65 -8.94 -16.52 5.09
CA ALA A 65 -8.39 -15.18 5.01
C ALA A 65 -9.31 -14.23 4.24
N VAL A 66 -9.11 -12.92 4.45
CA VAL A 66 -9.89 -11.87 3.82
C VAL A 66 -8.98 -10.83 3.17
N TYR A 67 -9.26 -10.49 1.92
CA TYR A 67 -8.73 -9.30 1.27
C TYR A 67 -9.71 -8.15 1.41
N ILE A 68 -9.26 -7.01 1.96
CA ILE A 68 -10.10 -5.84 2.21
C ILE A 68 -9.71 -4.72 1.25
N ALA A 69 -10.62 -4.40 0.33
CA ALA A 69 -10.47 -3.35 -0.68
C ALA A 69 -11.68 -2.39 -0.70
N SER A 70 -12.25 -2.15 0.45
CA SER A 70 -13.30 -1.15 0.68
C SER A 70 -12.71 0.27 0.66
N PRO A 71 -13.51 1.35 0.81
CA PRO A 71 -12.97 2.70 1.04
C PRO A 71 -12.14 2.77 2.34
N ASN A 72 -11.07 3.57 2.34
CA ASN A 72 -10.06 3.63 3.41
C ASN A 72 -10.64 3.71 4.82
N TYR A 73 -11.67 4.54 5.03
CA TYR A 73 -12.33 4.72 6.34
C TYR A 73 -12.99 3.44 6.89
N CYS A 74 -13.21 2.42 6.04
CA CYS A 74 -13.75 1.12 6.45
C CYS A 74 -12.66 0.11 6.82
N HIS A 75 -11.41 0.34 6.43
CA HIS A 75 -10.34 -0.65 6.56
C HIS A 75 -10.17 -1.11 8.00
N CYS A 76 -10.06 -0.17 8.95
CA CYS A 76 -9.83 -0.49 10.36
C CYS A 76 -10.95 -1.37 10.93
N SER A 77 -12.20 -0.94 10.84
CA SER A 77 -13.34 -1.67 11.41
C SER A 77 -13.53 -3.05 10.81
N GLN A 78 -13.41 -3.17 9.48
CA GLN A 78 -13.55 -4.46 8.79
C GLN A 78 -12.38 -5.40 9.08
N THR A 79 -11.16 -4.86 9.17
CA THR A 79 -9.97 -5.63 9.55
C THR A 79 -10.10 -6.18 10.96
N ILE A 80 -10.47 -5.34 11.94
CA ILE A 80 -10.64 -5.78 13.33
C ILE A 80 -11.74 -6.84 13.42
N ALA A 81 -12.86 -6.68 12.71
CA ALA A 81 -13.91 -7.69 12.66
C ALA A 81 -13.39 -9.02 12.12
N ALA A 82 -12.68 -9.04 10.98
CA ALA A 82 -12.11 -10.24 10.40
C ALA A 82 -11.10 -10.93 11.32
N LEU A 83 -10.19 -10.15 11.91
CA LEU A 83 -9.18 -10.67 12.86
C LEU A 83 -9.83 -11.29 14.11
N ASN A 84 -10.91 -10.69 14.62
CA ASN A 84 -11.65 -11.23 15.77
C ASN A 84 -12.43 -12.52 15.45
N HIS A 85 -12.72 -12.77 14.18
CA HIS A 85 -13.26 -14.06 13.71
C HIS A 85 -12.15 -15.08 13.38
N GLY A 86 -10.90 -14.78 13.73
CA GLY A 86 -9.76 -15.67 13.48
C GLY A 86 -9.33 -15.74 12.03
N LYS A 87 -9.75 -14.76 11.18
CA LYS A 87 -9.36 -14.73 9.78
C LYS A 87 -8.05 -13.95 9.61
N HIS A 88 -7.15 -14.44 8.75
CA HIS A 88 -5.99 -13.68 8.30
C HIS A 88 -6.42 -12.53 7.40
N VAL A 89 -5.72 -11.41 7.40
CA VAL A 89 -6.13 -10.22 6.65
C VAL A 89 -5.00 -9.67 5.80
N LEU A 90 -5.29 -9.49 4.50
CA LEU A 90 -4.58 -8.63 3.57
C LEU A 90 -5.44 -7.39 3.33
N VAL A 91 -5.00 -6.22 3.80
CA VAL A 91 -5.77 -4.97 3.67
C VAL A 91 -5.11 -4.03 2.67
N GLU A 92 -5.91 -3.44 1.78
CA GLU A 92 -5.41 -2.44 0.82
C GLU A 92 -4.74 -1.26 1.51
N LYS A 93 -3.76 -0.70 0.77
CA LYS A 93 -3.10 0.54 1.18
C LYS A 93 -4.04 1.77 0.98
N PRO A 94 -3.96 2.77 1.85
CA PRO A 94 -3.29 2.71 3.14
C PRO A 94 -4.07 1.80 4.10
N ALA A 95 -3.36 1.04 4.91
CA ALA A 95 -3.99 0.03 5.78
C ALA A 95 -5.07 0.62 6.70
N ALA A 96 -4.92 1.87 7.12
CA ALA A 96 -5.79 2.57 8.05
C ALA A 96 -5.88 4.07 7.71
N SER A 97 -6.72 4.82 8.42
CA SER A 97 -6.81 6.28 8.28
C SER A 97 -5.67 7.01 9.02
N ASN A 98 -5.15 6.41 10.08
CA ASN A 98 -4.07 6.95 10.92
C ASN A 98 -3.38 5.82 11.71
N LYS A 99 -2.30 6.17 12.41
CA LYS A 99 -1.54 5.22 13.24
C LYS A 99 -2.35 4.66 14.41
N THR A 100 -3.28 5.41 14.97
CA THR A 100 -4.14 4.92 16.07
C THR A 100 -4.98 3.74 15.62
N GLU A 101 -5.64 3.85 14.47
CA GLU A 101 -6.38 2.75 13.85
C GLU A 101 -5.46 1.56 13.52
N LEU A 102 -4.28 1.81 12.93
CA LEU A 102 -3.31 0.77 12.63
C LEU A 102 -2.91 -0.01 13.90
N ASN A 103 -2.63 0.69 15.01
CA ASN A 103 -2.28 0.03 16.27
C ASN A 103 -3.41 -0.83 16.83
N GLN A 104 -4.67 -0.42 16.65
CA GLN A 104 -5.85 -1.23 17.04
C GLN A 104 -5.92 -2.52 16.19
N MET A 105 -5.66 -2.42 14.89
CA MET A 105 -5.63 -3.58 13.99
C MET A 105 -4.51 -4.55 14.37
N ILE A 106 -3.31 -4.03 14.65
CA ILE A 106 -2.16 -4.83 15.11
C ILE A 106 -2.49 -5.57 16.41
N ALA A 107 -3.03 -4.86 17.40
CA ALA A 107 -3.43 -5.47 18.66
C ALA A 107 -4.48 -6.58 18.49
N ALA A 108 -5.42 -6.41 17.55
CA ALA A 108 -6.40 -7.45 17.22
C ALA A 108 -5.75 -8.68 16.55
N ALA A 109 -4.78 -8.46 15.64
CA ALA A 109 -4.04 -9.56 15.00
C ALA A 109 -3.20 -10.36 16.01
N GLU A 110 -2.50 -9.68 16.90
CA GLU A 110 -1.70 -10.30 17.97
C GLU A 110 -2.58 -11.11 18.93
N LYS A 111 -3.68 -10.50 19.40
CA LYS A 111 -4.64 -11.16 20.32
C LYS A 111 -5.20 -12.46 19.74
N ASN A 112 -5.50 -12.47 18.46
CA ASN A 112 -6.12 -13.63 17.79
C ASN A 112 -5.11 -14.56 17.10
N HIS A 113 -3.81 -14.25 17.18
CA HIS A 113 -2.71 -15.03 16.60
C HIS A 113 -2.86 -15.24 15.07
N VAL A 114 -3.36 -14.24 14.34
CA VAL A 114 -3.55 -14.26 12.89
C VAL A 114 -2.61 -13.28 12.18
N VAL A 115 -2.44 -13.47 10.88
CA VAL A 115 -1.60 -12.59 10.05
C VAL A 115 -2.40 -11.34 9.68
N LEU A 116 -1.79 -10.17 9.85
CA LEU A 116 -2.21 -8.90 9.27
C LEU A 116 -1.10 -8.41 8.34
N MET A 117 -1.43 -8.07 7.11
CA MET A 117 -0.49 -7.53 6.12
C MET A 117 -1.13 -6.39 5.34
N GLU A 118 -0.39 -5.29 5.15
CA GLU A 118 -0.78 -4.22 4.23
C GLU A 118 -0.41 -4.61 2.79
N ALA A 119 -1.34 -4.44 1.85
CA ALA A 119 -1.15 -4.71 0.44
C ALA A 119 -0.32 -3.58 -0.24
N MET A 120 0.94 -3.48 0.14
CA MET A 120 1.90 -2.55 -0.44
C MET A 120 2.68 -3.24 -1.58
N ARG A 121 1.98 -3.55 -2.67
CA ARG A 121 2.49 -4.31 -3.82
C ARG A 121 3.90 -3.94 -4.27
N SER A 122 4.24 -2.64 -4.28
CA SER A 122 5.55 -2.15 -4.74
C SER A 122 6.71 -2.58 -3.84
N ALA A 123 6.46 -2.93 -2.58
CA ALA A 123 7.46 -3.42 -1.65
C ALA A 123 8.00 -4.83 -1.99
N TYR A 124 7.22 -5.60 -2.74
CA TYR A 124 7.49 -6.99 -3.06
C TYR A 124 7.94 -7.24 -4.50
N ILE A 125 8.00 -6.19 -5.32
CA ILE A 125 8.49 -6.28 -6.71
C ILE A 125 9.99 -6.60 -6.73
N PRO A 126 10.46 -7.53 -7.58
CA PRO A 126 11.89 -7.88 -7.68
C PRO A 126 12.81 -6.67 -7.94
N GLY A 127 12.34 -5.64 -8.62
CA GLY A 127 13.09 -4.40 -8.85
C GLY A 127 13.48 -3.67 -7.56
N TYR A 128 12.63 -3.72 -6.53
CA TYR A 128 12.98 -3.16 -5.22
C TYR A 128 14.14 -3.93 -4.57
N GLN A 129 14.12 -5.27 -4.63
CA GLN A 129 15.20 -6.09 -4.14
C GLN A 129 16.51 -5.81 -4.89
N TRP A 130 16.43 -5.67 -6.22
CA TRP A 130 17.60 -5.29 -7.03
C TRP A 130 18.20 -3.95 -6.55
N VAL A 131 17.38 -2.94 -6.30
CA VAL A 131 17.87 -1.65 -5.76
C VAL A 131 18.61 -1.86 -4.44
N ARG A 132 18.03 -2.63 -3.50
CA ARG A 132 18.68 -2.94 -2.21
C ARG A 132 20.06 -3.57 -2.39
N GLU A 133 20.21 -4.48 -3.33
CA GLU A 133 21.47 -5.17 -3.64
C GLU A 133 22.51 -4.23 -4.25
N GLN A 134 22.08 -3.20 -5.02
CA GLN A 134 22.99 -2.23 -5.61
C GLN A 134 23.39 -1.09 -4.65
N LEU A 135 22.59 -0.77 -3.63
CA LEU A 135 22.86 0.35 -2.72
C LEU A 135 24.28 0.39 -2.16
N PRO A 136 24.90 -0.72 -1.69
CA PRO A 136 26.25 -0.71 -1.15
C PRO A 136 27.31 -0.21 -2.14
N LYS A 137 27.09 -0.39 -3.45
CA LYS A 137 28.03 0.06 -4.50
C LYS A 137 28.07 1.58 -4.63
N LEU A 138 26.99 2.28 -4.25
CA LEU A 138 26.94 3.74 -4.30
C LEU A 138 27.82 4.42 -3.24
N GLY A 139 28.40 3.66 -2.31
CA GLY A 139 29.10 4.23 -1.16
C GLY A 139 28.13 4.90 -0.19
N LYS A 140 28.57 5.97 0.45
CA LYS A 140 27.71 6.70 1.39
C LYS A 140 26.61 7.44 0.62
N ILE A 141 25.36 7.14 0.95
CA ILE A 141 24.23 7.85 0.35
C ILE A 141 24.15 9.27 0.92
N ARG A 142 23.97 10.24 0.04
CA ARG A 142 23.93 11.68 0.40
C ARG A 142 22.61 12.33 0.08
N SER A 143 21.93 11.84 -0.95
CA SER A 143 20.62 12.35 -1.33
C SER A 143 19.74 11.23 -1.89
N ALA A 144 18.46 11.29 -1.64
CA ALA A 144 17.48 10.47 -2.34
C ALA A 144 16.21 11.29 -2.58
N GLN A 145 15.68 11.22 -3.80
CA GLN A 145 14.43 11.84 -4.16
C GLN A 145 13.49 10.79 -4.74
N PHE A 146 12.38 10.54 -4.06
CA PHE A 146 11.34 9.65 -4.54
C PHE A 146 10.10 10.44 -4.92
N GLN A 147 9.45 10.04 -6.00
CA GLN A 147 8.25 10.73 -6.45
C GLN A 147 7.20 9.79 -7.02
N TYR A 148 5.94 10.15 -6.75
CA TYR A 148 4.80 9.63 -7.46
C TYR A 148 3.81 10.76 -7.74
N CYS A 149 3.85 11.26 -8.97
CA CYS A 149 2.97 12.32 -9.44
C CYS A 149 2.20 11.79 -10.65
N GLN A 150 0.90 11.64 -10.52
CA GLN A 150 0.01 11.15 -11.56
C GLN A 150 -1.25 12.01 -11.61
N TYR A 151 -1.51 12.63 -12.76
CA TYR A 151 -2.77 13.35 -12.97
C TYR A 151 -3.94 12.37 -12.87
N SER A 152 -4.76 12.51 -11.83
CA SER A 152 -5.87 11.61 -11.60
C SER A 152 -6.96 11.77 -12.67
N SER A 153 -7.42 10.66 -13.24
CA SER A 153 -8.56 10.63 -14.16
C SER A 153 -9.87 11.18 -13.55
N ARG A 154 -9.89 11.37 -12.22
CA ARG A 154 -11.05 11.91 -11.48
C ARG A 154 -10.92 13.39 -11.18
N TYR A 155 -9.75 14.01 -11.47
CA TYR A 155 -9.50 15.40 -11.12
C TYR A 155 -10.28 16.38 -12.01
N ASP A 156 -10.52 16.06 -13.29
CA ASP A 156 -11.36 16.89 -14.16
C ASP A 156 -12.79 16.99 -13.62
N LYS A 157 -13.37 15.87 -13.17
CA LYS A 157 -14.68 15.88 -12.51
C LYS A 157 -14.69 16.72 -11.23
N PHE A 158 -13.61 16.67 -10.46
CA PHE A 158 -13.47 17.53 -9.28
C PHE A 158 -13.45 19.01 -9.64
N LYS A 159 -12.74 19.41 -10.71
CA LYS A 159 -12.76 20.80 -11.22
C LYS A 159 -14.15 21.24 -11.72
N GLU A 160 -14.96 20.29 -12.21
CA GLU A 160 -16.36 20.51 -12.59
C GLU A 160 -17.31 20.55 -11.37
N GLY A 161 -16.80 20.44 -10.13
CA GLY A 161 -17.58 20.44 -8.90
C GLY A 161 -18.13 19.07 -8.46
N VAL A 162 -17.76 17.98 -9.14
CA VAL A 162 -18.20 16.62 -8.81
C VAL A 162 -17.13 15.93 -7.95
N VAL A 163 -17.43 15.75 -6.66
CA VAL A 163 -16.52 15.09 -5.71
C VAL A 163 -16.71 13.57 -5.76
N LEU A 164 -15.82 12.88 -6.44
CA LEU A 164 -15.75 11.42 -6.44
C LEU A 164 -14.95 10.90 -5.23
N ASN A 165 -15.12 9.63 -4.88
CA ASN A 165 -14.53 9.00 -3.68
C ASN A 165 -13.03 9.35 -3.50
N ALA A 166 -12.23 9.27 -4.57
CA ALA A 166 -10.79 9.52 -4.52
C ALA A 166 -10.41 10.99 -4.22
N PHE A 167 -11.38 11.91 -4.20
CA PHE A 167 -11.23 13.33 -3.84
C PHE A 167 -12.11 13.74 -2.66
N ASN A 168 -12.62 12.75 -1.90
CA ASN A 168 -13.44 13.00 -0.73
C ASN A 168 -12.66 12.74 0.57
N PRO A 169 -12.30 13.79 1.35
CA PRO A 169 -11.54 13.64 2.59
C PRO A 169 -12.34 12.91 3.70
N GLU A 170 -13.67 12.92 3.64
CA GLU A 170 -14.54 12.19 4.59
C GLU A 170 -14.34 10.65 4.51
N LEU A 171 -13.74 10.17 3.42
CA LEU A 171 -13.40 8.77 3.23
C LEU A 171 -11.94 8.45 3.58
N SER A 172 -11.28 9.31 4.35
CA SER A 172 -9.84 9.22 4.69
C SER A 172 -8.94 9.24 3.45
N ASN A 173 -9.30 10.07 2.45
CA ASN A 173 -8.51 10.25 1.23
C ASN A 173 -7.73 11.58 1.26
N ALA A 174 -6.48 11.48 0.84
CA ALA A 174 -5.56 12.58 0.55
C ALA A 174 -4.55 12.06 -0.49
N ALA A 175 -3.83 12.93 -1.19
CA ALA A 175 -2.84 12.48 -2.16
C ALA A 175 -1.68 11.73 -1.46
N VAL A 176 -1.29 12.15 -0.25
CA VAL A 176 -0.28 11.44 0.56
C VAL A 176 -0.72 10.01 0.87
N MET A 177 -1.99 9.80 1.20
CA MET A 177 -2.55 8.50 1.57
C MET A 177 -2.73 7.58 0.35
N ASP A 178 -3.10 8.14 -0.81
CA ASP A 178 -3.44 7.33 -1.99
C ASP A 178 -2.21 7.00 -2.85
N ILE A 179 -1.37 7.98 -3.16
CA ILE A 179 -0.20 7.80 -4.03
C ILE A 179 1.12 8.15 -3.36
N GLY A 180 1.16 9.13 -2.45
CA GLY A 180 2.35 9.48 -1.70
C GLY A 180 2.88 8.32 -0.86
N VAL A 181 1.97 7.50 -0.34
CA VAL A 181 2.29 6.30 0.43
C VAL A 181 3.26 5.36 -0.30
N TYR A 182 3.16 5.19 -1.62
CA TYR A 182 4.09 4.34 -2.37
C TYR A 182 5.54 4.87 -2.29
N ALA A 183 5.71 6.16 -2.50
CA ALA A 183 7.04 6.78 -2.48
C ALA A 183 7.61 6.85 -1.06
N LEU A 184 6.79 7.21 -0.06
CA LEU A 184 7.17 7.23 1.35
C LEU A 184 7.54 5.84 1.86
N TYR A 185 6.71 4.85 1.61
CA TYR A 185 6.90 3.49 2.09
C TYR A 185 8.24 2.92 1.59
N LEU A 186 8.47 2.95 0.27
CA LEU A 186 9.70 2.43 -0.32
C LEU A 186 10.93 3.22 0.10
N PHE A 187 10.81 4.55 0.26
CA PHE A 187 11.88 5.37 0.79
C PHE A 187 12.27 4.93 2.21
N LEU A 188 11.29 4.78 3.08
CA LEU A 188 11.50 4.40 4.49
C LEU A 188 12.00 2.96 4.65
N MET A 189 11.57 2.04 3.80
CA MET A 189 12.12 0.67 3.77
C MET A 189 13.62 0.65 3.43
N LEU A 190 14.12 1.59 2.59
CA LEU A 190 15.53 1.66 2.22
C LEU A 190 16.38 2.36 3.28
N PHE A 191 15.88 3.45 3.84
CA PHE A 191 16.69 4.37 4.65
C PHE A 191 16.29 4.42 6.13
N GLY A 192 15.19 3.77 6.49
CA GLY A 192 14.69 3.74 7.87
C GLY A 192 14.09 5.07 8.33
N LYS A 193 13.98 5.24 9.65
CA LYS A 193 13.35 6.38 10.29
C LYS A 193 14.20 7.67 10.13
N PRO A 194 13.62 8.77 9.60
CA PRO A 194 14.30 10.05 9.55
C PRO A 194 14.41 10.69 10.94
N GLU A 195 15.44 11.54 11.15
CA GLU A 195 15.61 12.36 12.37
C GLU A 195 14.63 13.54 12.37
N THR A 196 14.32 14.08 11.18
CA THR A 196 13.38 15.21 11.03
C THR A 196 12.49 15.00 9.80
N VAL A 197 11.24 15.50 9.92
CA VAL A 197 10.27 15.55 8.83
C VAL A 197 9.78 16.99 8.71
N GLN A 198 9.81 17.56 7.50
CA GLN A 198 9.21 18.84 7.16
C GLN A 198 8.32 18.65 5.93
N ALA A 199 7.11 19.16 5.95
CA ALA A 199 6.16 18.94 4.88
C ALA A 199 5.44 20.23 4.45
N SER A 200 5.08 20.27 3.16
CA SER A 200 4.23 21.30 2.58
C SER A 200 3.27 20.66 1.57
N ALA A 201 2.07 21.21 1.45
CA ALA A 201 1.01 20.64 0.63
C ALA A 201 0.16 21.70 -0.08
N VAL A 202 -0.49 21.29 -1.16
CA VAL A 202 -1.52 22.03 -1.85
C VAL A 202 -2.87 21.52 -1.39
N ILE A 203 -3.60 22.33 -0.64
CA ILE A 203 -4.95 21.99 -0.17
C ILE A 203 -5.98 22.52 -1.17
N LEU A 204 -6.86 21.64 -1.61
CA LEU A 204 -7.94 21.93 -2.55
C LEU A 204 -9.13 22.60 -1.84
N HIS A 205 -10.06 23.16 -2.60
CA HIS A 205 -11.18 23.94 -2.06
C HIS A 205 -12.12 23.16 -1.10
N ASN A 206 -12.11 21.83 -1.18
CA ASN A 206 -12.90 20.97 -0.28
C ASN A 206 -12.10 20.45 0.95
N GLY A 207 -10.91 20.99 1.19
CA GLY A 207 -10.03 20.58 2.29
C GLY A 207 -9.17 19.35 2.01
N MET A 208 -9.33 18.69 0.84
CA MET A 208 -8.49 17.57 0.47
C MET A 208 -7.10 18.05 0.01
N GLU A 209 -6.08 17.33 0.41
CA GLU A 209 -4.72 17.54 -0.10
C GLU A 209 -4.58 16.90 -1.49
N GLY A 210 -4.19 17.69 -2.48
CA GLY A 210 -4.05 17.27 -3.88
C GLY A 210 -2.62 16.97 -4.30
N ALA A 211 -1.63 17.58 -3.65
CA ALA A 211 -0.21 17.40 -3.90
C ALA A 211 0.59 17.82 -2.68
N GLY A 212 1.78 17.27 -2.51
CA GLY A 212 2.64 17.64 -1.41
C GLY A 212 4.08 17.15 -1.59
N THR A 213 4.91 17.58 -0.65
CA THR A 213 6.31 17.15 -0.53
C THR A 213 6.69 17.02 0.93
N ALA A 214 7.57 16.07 1.21
CA ALA A 214 8.22 15.91 2.50
C ALA A 214 9.73 15.96 2.33
N LEU A 215 10.41 16.74 3.18
CA LEU A 215 11.86 16.75 3.36
C LEU A 215 12.19 15.90 4.59
N LEU A 216 12.97 14.86 4.40
CA LEU A 216 13.35 13.88 5.40
C LEU A 216 14.83 14.06 5.74
N GLY A 217 15.13 14.50 6.95
CA GLY A 217 16.49 14.72 7.40
C GLY A 217 17.06 13.49 8.11
N TYR A 218 18.27 13.11 7.74
CA TYR A 218 19.09 12.07 8.36
C TYR A 218 20.45 12.65 8.69
N LYS A 219 21.21 12.01 9.55
CA LYS A 219 22.55 12.48 9.95
C LYS A 219 23.48 12.81 8.78
N ASP A 220 23.46 11.97 7.73
CA ASP A 220 24.41 12.05 6.62
C ASP A 220 23.76 12.17 5.25
N MET A 221 22.44 12.21 5.19
CA MET A 221 21.65 12.18 3.96
C MET A 221 20.43 13.10 4.07
N VAL A 222 20.02 13.66 2.94
CA VAL A 222 18.75 14.37 2.78
C VAL A 222 17.84 13.56 1.86
N GLY A 223 16.62 13.33 2.32
CA GLY A 223 15.56 12.71 1.55
C GLY A 223 14.49 13.71 1.12
N THR A 224 13.97 13.56 -0.08
CA THR A 224 12.79 14.30 -0.55
C THR A 224 11.78 13.32 -1.13
N VAL A 225 10.54 13.43 -0.69
CA VAL A 225 9.44 12.64 -1.25
C VAL A 225 8.37 13.60 -1.79
N ILE A 226 7.96 13.39 -3.05
CA ILE A 226 7.03 14.25 -3.78
C ILE A 226 5.87 13.40 -4.26
N TRP A 227 4.66 13.92 -4.12
CA TRP A 227 3.44 13.26 -4.61
C TRP A 227 2.42 14.27 -5.13
N SER A 228 1.65 13.85 -6.14
CA SER A 228 0.59 14.69 -6.68
C SER A 228 -0.48 13.86 -7.40
N LYS A 229 -1.75 14.14 -7.11
CA LYS A 229 -2.92 13.64 -7.86
C LYS A 229 -3.45 14.65 -8.87
N ILE A 230 -2.86 15.84 -8.90
CA ILE A 230 -3.33 16.99 -9.68
C ILE A 230 -2.33 17.46 -10.74
N THR A 231 -1.17 16.84 -10.81
CA THR A 231 -0.13 17.07 -11.82
C THR A 231 0.49 15.75 -12.25
N GLU A 232 1.07 15.71 -13.45
CA GLU A 232 1.85 14.59 -13.97
C GLU A 232 3.34 14.82 -13.69
N GLY A 233 4.06 13.77 -13.28
CA GLY A 233 5.51 13.76 -13.11
C GLY A 233 6.19 12.94 -14.20
N ILE A 234 7.28 13.46 -14.77
CA ILE A 234 8.00 12.83 -15.89
C ILE A 234 9.39 12.32 -15.53
N GLY A 235 9.89 12.59 -14.32
CA GLY A 235 11.23 12.19 -13.90
C GLY A 235 11.24 10.88 -13.12
N PRO A 236 12.41 10.19 -13.05
CA PRO A 236 12.60 9.02 -12.20
C PRO A 236 12.72 9.41 -10.73
N SER A 237 12.52 8.44 -9.84
CA SER A 237 13.05 8.52 -8.47
C SER A 237 14.56 8.28 -8.51
N VAL A 238 15.35 8.99 -7.69
CA VAL A 238 16.82 8.95 -7.77
C VAL A 238 17.43 8.76 -6.39
N ILE A 239 18.45 7.90 -6.31
CA ILE A 239 19.31 7.72 -5.13
C ILE A 239 20.73 8.11 -5.52
N GLN A 240 21.37 8.96 -4.72
CA GLN A 240 22.69 9.50 -5.00
C GLN A 240 23.66 9.21 -3.85
N GLY A 241 24.70 8.45 -4.17
CA GLY A 241 25.81 8.18 -3.27
C GLY A 241 27.12 8.80 -3.76
N GLU A 242 28.16 8.70 -2.95
CA GLU A 242 29.48 9.26 -3.27
C GLU A 242 30.12 8.60 -4.50
N ASN A 243 29.77 7.34 -4.79
CA ASN A 243 30.35 6.58 -5.89
C ASN A 243 29.47 6.52 -7.15
N GLY A 244 28.21 6.95 -7.08
CA GLY A 244 27.31 6.88 -8.22
C GLY A 244 25.84 7.10 -7.85
N SER A 245 24.94 6.78 -8.77
CA SER A 245 23.51 7.00 -8.60
C SER A 245 22.67 5.84 -9.15
N ILE A 246 21.48 5.67 -8.59
CA ILE A 246 20.41 4.81 -9.14
C ILE A 246 19.25 5.69 -9.53
N ALA A 247 18.71 5.50 -10.75
CA ALA A 247 17.45 6.04 -11.21
C ALA A 247 16.42 4.89 -11.27
N ILE A 248 15.20 5.14 -10.78
CA ILE A 248 14.11 4.18 -10.71
C ILE A 248 12.92 4.76 -11.47
N ASP A 249 12.51 4.12 -12.54
CA ASP A 249 11.36 4.53 -13.31
C ASP A 249 10.07 4.08 -12.60
N HIS A 250 9.13 5.00 -12.48
CA HIS A 250 7.78 4.77 -11.96
C HIS A 250 7.72 3.92 -10.67
N ILE A 251 7.94 4.55 -9.53
CA ILE A 251 8.15 3.93 -8.21
C ILE A 251 7.09 2.87 -7.80
N SER A 252 5.84 2.97 -8.26
CA SER A 252 4.78 2.02 -7.90
C SER A 252 4.69 0.80 -8.82
N GLN A 253 5.34 0.82 -10.00
CA GLN A 253 5.31 -0.25 -11.00
C GLN A 253 6.68 -0.90 -11.22
N PHE A 254 7.74 -0.13 -11.04
CA PHE A 254 9.11 -0.57 -11.21
C PHE A 254 9.40 -1.22 -12.58
N PRO A 255 9.10 -0.56 -13.71
CA PRO A 255 9.36 -1.14 -15.02
C PRO A 255 10.86 -1.29 -15.31
N ALA A 256 11.67 -0.35 -14.81
CA ALA A 256 13.11 -0.38 -14.95
C ALA A 256 13.81 0.42 -13.84
N ALA A 257 15.06 0.06 -13.57
CA ALA A 257 15.99 0.87 -12.77
C ALA A 257 17.39 0.78 -13.36
N ARG A 258 18.17 1.85 -13.19
CA ARG A 258 19.55 1.92 -13.73
C ARG A 258 20.51 2.51 -12.69
N MET A 259 21.62 1.80 -12.48
CA MET A 259 22.76 2.29 -11.70
C MET A 259 23.88 2.76 -12.63
N ILE A 260 24.49 3.88 -12.29
CA ILE A 260 25.67 4.41 -12.96
C ILE A 260 26.68 4.81 -11.88
N LEU A 261 27.88 4.20 -11.90
CA LEU A 261 28.96 4.53 -11.01
C LEU A 261 29.96 5.50 -11.66
N ARG A 262 30.69 6.26 -10.84
CA ARG A 262 31.70 7.23 -11.31
C ARG A 262 32.87 6.58 -12.00
N ASN A 263 33.14 5.29 -11.76
CA ASN A 263 34.16 4.51 -12.45
C ASN A 263 33.73 4.02 -13.85
N GLY A 264 32.51 4.34 -14.27
CA GLY A 264 31.92 3.91 -15.54
C GLY A 264 31.16 2.58 -15.48
N GLU A 265 31.13 1.87 -14.35
CA GLU A 265 30.32 0.66 -14.19
C GLU A 265 28.84 1.04 -14.28
N MET A 266 28.07 0.25 -15.02
CA MET A 266 26.63 0.39 -15.18
C MET A 266 25.94 -0.94 -14.93
N ALA A 267 24.74 -0.89 -14.34
CA ALA A 267 23.86 -2.04 -14.21
C ALA A 267 22.41 -1.59 -14.39
N GLU A 268 21.59 -2.47 -14.96
CA GLU A 268 20.19 -2.20 -15.25
C GLU A 268 19.32 -3.36 -14.74
N TYR A 269 18.14 -3.01 -14.29
CA TYR A 269 17.03 -3.90 -14.03
C TYR A 269 15.91 -3.56 -15.01
N VAL A 270 15.35 -4.56 -15.65
CA VAL A 270 14.14 -4.46 -16.46
C VAL A 270 13.16 -5.49 -15.94
N ASN A 271 11.95 -5.06 -15.67
CA ASN A 271 10.88 -5.96 -15.21
C ASN A 271 10.39 -6.83 -16.38
N ASN A 272 10.77 -8.09 -16.37
CA ASN A 272 10.30 -9.12 -17.30
C ASN A 272 9.26 -10.06 -16.66
N GLY A 273 8.80 -9.72 -15.45
CA GLY A 273 7.80 -10.49 -14.72
C GLY A 273 6.37 -10.18 -15.13
N PRO A 274 5.40 -10.67 -14.35
CA PRO A 274 3.98 -10.45 -14.60
C PRO A 274 3.63 -8.95 -14.69
N ALA A 275 2.77 -8.61 -15.67
CA ALA A 275 2.28 -7.24 -15.84
C ALA A 275 1.44 -6.78 -14.62
N ASN A 276 0.73 -7.72 -13.99
CA ASN A 276 0.01 -7.49 -12.75
C ASN A 276 0.88 -7.87 -11.54
N ASN A 277 1.56 -6.88 -10.97
CA ASN A 277 2.52 -7.07 -9.88
C ASN A 277 1.88 -7.33 -8.49
N MET A 278 0.55 -7.37 -8.39
CA MET A 278 -0.14 -7.77 -7.15
C MET A 278 0.06 -9.26 -6.83
N CYS A 279 0.47 -10.08 -7.78
CA CYS A 279 0.80 -11.48 -7.53
C CYS A 279 1.90 -11.66 -6.48
N PHE A 280 2.90 -10.76 -6.42
CA PHE A 280 3.98 -10.85 -5.45
C PHE A 280 3.50 -10.66 -4.01
N GLU A 281 2.63 -9.69 -3.75
CA GLU A 281 2.07 -9.49 -2.41
C GLU A 281 1.11 -10.61 -2.00
N ALA A 282 0.31 -11.12 -2.95
CA ALA A 282 -0.60 -12.23 -2.74
C ALA A 282 0.15 -13.53 -2.39
N GLU A 283 1.25 -13.82 -3.10
CA GLU A 283 2.11 -14.97 -2.84
C GLU A 283 2.74 -14.88 -1.44
N ILE A 284 3.34 -13.74 -1.08
CA ILE A 284 3.94 -13.54 0.23
C ILE A 284 2.89 -13.65 1.34
N PHE A 285 1.70 -13.09 1.15
CA PHE A 285 0.62 -13.23 2.11
C PHE A 285 0.23 -14.70 2.32
N ALA A 286 0.07 -15.46 1.23
CA ALA A 286 -0.26 -16.89 1.30
C ALA A 286 0.83 -17.69 2.05
N ASP A 287 2.10 -17.41 1.80
CA ASP A 287 3.23 -18.04 2.48
C ASP A 287 3.24 -17.75 3.99
N LEU A 288 2.96 -16.51 4.38
CA LEU A 288 2.86 -16.10 5.78
C LEU A 288 1.70 -16.83 6.48
N VAL A 289 0.54 -16.93 5.83
CA VAL A 289 -0.62 -17.65 6.34
C VAL A 289 -0.30 -19.14 6.48
N ALA A 290 0.33 -19.76 5.49
CA ALA A 290 0.72 -21.17 5.54
C ALA A 290 1.69 -21.44 6.70
N LYS A 291 2.70 -20.59 6.91
CA LYS A 291 3.64 -20.70 8.05
C LYS A 291 2.91 -20.55 9.38
N LYS A 292 2.03 -19.57 9.52
CA LYS A 292 1.26 -19.32 10.75
C LYS A 292 0.27 -20.45 11.08
N THR A 293 -0.30 -21.07 10.07
CA THR A 293 -1.21 -22.20 10.23
C THR A 293 -0.49 -23.43 10.79
N VAL A 294 0.74 -23.70 10.35
CA VAL A 294 1.57 -24.82 10.81
C VAL A 294 2.19 -24.52 12.17
N ASP A 295 2.73 -23.32 12.36
CA ASP A 295 3.36 -22.88 13.60
C ASP A 295 2.63 -21.66 14.17
N ARG A 296 1.75 -21.88 15.11
CA ARG A 296 0.97 -20.79 15.75
C ARG A 296 1.84 -19.82 16.56
N THR A 297 3.08 -20.18 16.87
CA THR A 297 4.04 -19.30 17.54
C THR A 297 4.83 -18.43 16.54
N PHE A 298 4.71 -18.69 15.24
CA PHE A 298 5.37 -17.93 14.20
C PHE A 298 4.99 -16.44 14.29
N ASP A 299 6.01 -15.60 14.47
CA ASP A 299 5.84 -14.16 14.53
C ASP A 299 5.89 -13.56 13.13
N SER A 300 4.76 -13.01 12.68
CA SER A 300 4.65 -12.28 11.41
C SER A 300 4.64 -10.75 11.60
N SER A 301 4.78 -10.26 12.84
CA SER A 301 4.71 -8.82 13.15
C SER A 301 5.81 -8.01 12.46
N TYR A 302 6.93 -8.64 12.14
CA TYR A 302 8.05 -7.99 11.45
C TYR A 302 7.65 -7.39 10.09
N ILE A 303 6.60 -7.92 9.44
CA ILE A 303 6.14 -7.40 8.15
C ILE A 303 5.46 -6.03 8.30
N LEU A 304 4.97 -5.70 9.49
CA LEU A 304 4.29 -4.45 9.79
C LEU A 304 5.23 -3.32 10.21
N LYS A 305 6.52 -3.60 10.42
CA LYS A 305 7.49 -2.57 10.89
C LYS A 305 7.58 -1.38 9.94
N ASP A 306 7.58 -1.65 8.63
CA ASP A 306 7.70 -0.61 7.61
C ASP A 306 6.35 0.11 7.41
N THR A 307 5.22 -0.59 7.54
CA THR A 307 3.88 0.02 7.62
C THR A 307 3.79 0.98 8.81
N ILE A 308 4.18 0.55 10.02
CA ILE A 308 4.18 1.39 11.22
C ILE A 308 5.03 2.65 11.02
N LEU A 309 6.23 2.49 10.48
CA LEU A 309 7.13 3.61 10.20
C LEU A 309 6.54 4.57 9.16
N CYS A 310 5.91 4.04 8.12
CA CYS A 310 5.26 4.84 7.09
C CYS A 310 4.11 5.68 7.69
N PHE A 311 3.29 5.09 8.56
CA PHE A 311 2.23 5.82 9.26
C PHE A 311 2.78 6.88 10.21
N ASP A 312 3.90 6.64 10.91
CA ASP A 312 4.56 7.67 11.73
C ASP A 312 4.89 8.92 10.90
N VAL A 313 5.42 8.73 9.71
CA VAL A 313 5.81 9.84 8.82
C VAL A 313 4.58 10.47 8.15
N MET A 314 3.61 9.67 7.69
CA MET A 314 2.38 10.19 7.07
C MET A 314 1.55 11.01 8.06
N ASP A 315 1.40 10.56 9.30
CA ASP A 315 0.67 11.31 10.34
C ASP A 315 1.39 12.63 10.70
N GLU A 316 2.73 12.63 10.72
CA GLU A 316 3.49 13.86 10.91
C GLU A 316 3.34 14.82 9.72
N VAL A 317 3.36 14.31 8.47
CA VAL A 317 3.05 15.11 7.27
C VAL A 317 1.65 15.70 7.36
N ARG A 318 0.65 14.91 7.71
CA ARG A 318 -0.75 15.36 7.86
C ARG A 318 -0.87 16.44 8.94
N ARG A 319 -0.23 16.24 10.09
CA ARG A 319 -0.21 17.21 11.19
C ARG A 319 0.35 18.56 10.74
N GLN A 320 1.47 18.58 10.00
CA GLN A 320 2.11 19.81 9.53
C GLN A 320 1.30 20.51 8.44
N THR A 321 0.57 19.76 7.63
CA THR A 321 -0.19 20.30 6.47
C THR A 321 -1.66 20.52 6.78
N GLY A 322 -2.12 20.20 7.99
CA GLY A 322 -3.50 20.44 8.43
C GLY A 322 -4.52 19.46 7.85
N ILE A 323 -4.07 18.29 7.39
CA ILE A 323 -4.98 17.24 6.88
C ILE A 323 -5.58 16.48 8.06
N VAL A 324 -6.90 16.56 8.20
CA VAL A 324 -7.67 15.92 9.29
C VAL A 324 -8.76 15.05 8.68
N PHE A 325 -8.87 13.81 9.16
CA PHE A 325 -9.92 12.88 8.79
C PHE A 325 -10.96 12.72 9.89
N PRO A 326 -12.18 12.20 9.59
CA PRO A 326 -13.15 11.87 10.63
C PRO A 326 -12.59 10.94 11.72
N ALA A 327 -11.73 10.00 11.34
CA ALA A 327 -11.07 9.05 12.24
C ALA A 327 -10.05 9.69 13.22
N ASP A 328 -9.73 10.96 13.09
CA ASP A 328 -8.83 11.70 13.98
C ASP A 328 -9.59 12.40 15.12
N LYS A 329 -10.93 12.39 15.08
CA LYS A 329 -11.83 13.02 16.05
C LYS A 329 -12.34 11.99 17.05
#